data_dd272daf4011c5d0663215b0abcd6f51
#
_entry.id   dd272daf4011c5d0663215b0abcd6f51
#
_cell.length_a   1.000
_cell.length_b   1.000
_cell.length_c   1.000
_cell.angle_alpha   90.00
_cell.angle_beta   90.00
_cell.angle_gamma   90.00
#
_symmetry.space_group_name_H-M   'P 1'
#
loop_
_entity.id
_entity.type
_entity.pdbx_description
1 polymer ?
#
loop_
_entity_poly.entity_id
_entity_poly.type
_entity_poly.pdbx_seq_one_letter_code
_entity_poly.pdbx_strand_id
1 'polypeptide(L)'
;MNKWYVLPIVLLIVVVPAYLFLFDEGYCPDIEEMADANIQVIGDSVFGSDADGCASIAGFMSLRLELKVTDHAIPGATVIGGDGIPSQYVSGDWGWTVIDGGGNDVMAYCSEGDDDECDEKLDEIMTNDNKGLMPDLINKAKDDGSKVIILGYYGIPEGSEFEGVVLQVEILNDRYKEFAEANDEVYFISLKDVMSPEETPDYYMMI
;
A
#
# COMPACT_ATOMS: atom_id res chain seq x y z
N MET A 1 5.41 15.69 -19.45
CA MET A 1 5.11 15.79 -18.00
C MET A 1 6.36 15.44 -17.22
N ASN A 2 6.69 16.22 -16.19
CA ASN A 2 7.98 16.07 -15.50
C ASN A 2 7.94 14.85 -14.54
N LYS A 3 8.59 13.77 -14.95
CA LYS A 3 8.84 12.58 -14.08
C LYS A 3 9.59 12.91 -12.77
N TRP A 4 10.00 14.16 -12.57
CA TRP A 4 10.81 14.63 -11.45
C TRP A 4 10.05 14.72 -10.12
N TYR A 5 8.70 14.77 -10.13
CA TYR A 5 7.91 14.85 -8.89
C TYR A 5 7.56 13.48 -8.29
N VAL A 6 7.60 12.42 -9.12
CA VAL A 6 7.37 11.04 -8.63
C VAL A 6 8.63 10.52 -7.93
N LEU A 7 9.81 10.93 -8.41
CA LEU A 7 11.09 10.48 -7.86
C LEU A 7 11.25 10.78 -6.35
N PRO A 8 10.89 11.99 -5.82
CA PRO A 8 10.96 12.23 -4.38
C PRO A 8 9.93 11.43 -3.58
N ILE A 9 8.71 11.20 -4.12
CA ILE A 9 7.69 10.40 -3.42
C ILE A 9 8.08 8.93 -3.43
N VAL A 10 8.54 8.41 -4.56
CA VAL A 10 9.09 7.04 -4.68
C VAL A 10 10.29 6.86 -3.75
N LEU A 11 11.23 7.84 -3.70
CA LEU A 11 12.39 7.78 -2.81
C LEU A 11 11.96 7.81 -1.34
N LEU A 12 10.87 8.51 -1.01
CA LEU A 12 10.30 8.60 0.33
C LEU A 12 9.70 7.27 0.79
N ILE A 13 8.96 6.57 -0.06
CA ILE A 13 8.33 5.29 0.29
C ILE A 13 9.38 4.16 0.34
N VAL A 14 10.40 4.21 -0.51
CA VAL A 14 11.39 3.15 -0.74
C VAL A 14 12.57 3.19 0.25
N VAL A 15 12.97 4.38 0.71
CA VAL A 15 14.12 4.53 1.63
C VAL A 15 13.72 4.30 3.10
N VAL A 16 12.42 4.16 3.36
CA VAL A 16 11.83 4.02 4.70
C VAL A 16 12.39 2.86 5.52
N PRO A 17 12.48 1.62 5.02
CA PRO A 17 12.91 0.50 5.85
C PRO A 17 14.37 0.58 6.30
N ALA A 18 15.25 1.09 5.44
CA ALA A 18 16.68 1.19 5.75
C ALA A 18 17.03 2.26 6.80
N TYR A 19 16.15 3.24 7.02
CA TYR A 19 16.38 4.35 7.95
C TYR A 19 15.71 4.18 9.32
N LEU A 20 14.68 3.32 9.47
CA LEU A 20 14.04 3.02 10.77
C LEU A 20 15.04 2.48 11.79
N PHE A 21 16.12 1.82 11.35
CA PHE A 21 17.22 1.34 12.21
C PHE A 21 18.20 2.41 12.70
N LEU A 22 18.08 3.66 12.24
CA LEU A 22 19.03 4.73 12.56
C LEU A 22 18.47 5.83 13.46
N PHE A 23 17.20 5.77 13.83
CA PHE A 23 16.61 6.73 14.76
C PHE A 23 16.55 6.15 16.17
N ASP A 24 17.14 6.90 17.09
CA ASP A 24 17.12 6.66 18.52
C ASP A 24 15.68 6.42 19.01
N GLU A 25 15.46 5.32 19.70
CA GLU A 25 14.16 4.92 20.21
C GLU A 25 13.53 6.06 21.03
N GLY A 26 12.50 6.72 20.50
CA GLY A 26 11.63 7.52 21.32
C GLY A 26 11.32 8.96 20.93
N TYR A 27 11.84 9.51 19.84
CA TYR A 27 11.44 10.87 19.42
C TYR A 27 10.51 10.82 18.21
N CYS A 28 9.22 10.91 18.50
CA CYS A 28 8.18 11.15 17.50
C CYS A 28 7.73 12.61 17.63
N PRO A 29 8.04 13.50 16.69
CA PRO A 29 7.53 14.86 16.72
C PRO A 29 6.00 14.85 16.57
N ASP A 30 5.36 15.90 17.04
CA ASP A 30 3.91 16.05 16.94
C ASP A 30 3.50 16.31 15.49
N ILE A 31 3.15 15.23 14.79
CA ILE A 31 2.70 15.27 13.39
C ILE A 31 1.38 16.04 13.27
N GLU A 32 0.55 16.07 14.30
CA GLU A 32 -0.74 16.75 14.28
C GLU A 32 -0.60 18.28 14.19
N GLU A 33 0.55 18.82 14.60
CA GLU A 33 0.86 20.26 14.48
C GLU A 33 1.42 20.64 13.09
N MET A 34 1.75 19.66 12.22
CA MET A 34 2.28 19.94 10.90
C MET A 34 1.20 20.43 9.94
N ALA A 35 1.61 21.24 8.94
CA ALA A 35 0.72 21.63 7.86
C ALA A 35 0.34 20.41 7.00
N ASP A 36 -0.90 20.38 6.49
CA ASP A 36 -1.42 19.30 5.67
C ASP A 36 -0.62 19.14 4.36
N ALA A 37 -0.20 17.92 4.06
CA ALA A 37 0.50 17.56 2.83
C ALA A 37 -0.43 17.42 1.62
N ASN A 38 -1.75 17.42 1.83
CA ASN A 38 -2.74 17.08 0.81
C ASN A 38 -2.54 15.66 0.24
N ILE A 39 -2.15 14.72 1.11
CA ILE A 39 -1.92 13.31 0.82
C ILE A 39 -2.77 12.49 1.78
N GLN A 40 -3.57 11.55 1.25
CA GLN A 40 -4.20 10.50 2.04
C GLN A 40 -3.55 9.14 1.76
N VAL A 41 -3.49 8.31 2.79
CA VAL A 41 -3.05 6.91 2.75
C VAL A 41 -4.23 6.04 3.15
N ILE A 42 -4.53 5.01 2.38
CA ILE A 42 -5.57 4.01 2.63
C ILE A 42 -5.02 2.63 2.34
N GLY A 43 -5.41 1.64 3.13
CA GLY A 43 -4.90 0.29 2.92
C GLY A 43 -4.98 -0.58 4.17
N ASP A 44 -4.11 -1.55 4.24
CA ASP A 44 -4.06 -2.56 5.30
C ASP A 44 -2.88 -2.38 6.27
N SER A 45 -2.37 -3.48 6.83
CA SER A 45 -1.28 -3.45 7.81
C SER A 45 0.07 -3.01 7.22
N VAL A 46 0.24 -3.02 5.91
CA VAL A 46 1.47 -2.51 5.28
C VAL A 46 1.65 -1.03 5.59
N PHE A 47 0.56 -0.26 5.63
CA PHE A 47 0.58 1.14 6.05
C PHE A 47 0.31 1.31 7.54
N GLY A 48 -0.68 0.58 8.09
CA GLY A 48 -1.22 0.77 9.43
C GLY A 48 -0.58 -0.07 10.54
N SER A 49 0.58 -0.67 10.33
CA SER A 49 1.19 -1.61 11.28
C SER A 49 1.70 -1.00 12.58
N ASP A 50 1.77 0.32 12.70
CA ASP A 50 2.13 0.98 13.96
C ASP A 50 1.24 2.19 14.23
N ALA A 51 0.31 2.00 15.15
CA ALA A 51 -0.65 3.03 15.56
C ALA A 51 -0.03 4.16 16.41
N ASP A 52 1.23 4.04 16.85
CA ASP A 52 1.87 4.98 17.76
C ASP A 52 2.57 6.16 17.04
N GLY A 53 2.14 6.47 15.83
CA GLY A 53 2.30 7.79 15.24
C GLY A 53 3.36 7.88 14.15
N CYS A 54 4.65 7.72 14.38
CA CYS A 54 5.66 8.00 13.37
C CYS A 54 6.40 6.78 12.82
N ALA A 55 6.11 5.59 13.31
CA ALA A 55 6.70 4.36 12.79
C ALA A 55 5.92 3.77 11.60
N SER A 56 4.68 4.22 11.36
CA SER A 56 3.95 3.87 10.13
C SER A 56 4.56 4.50 8.88
N ILE A 57 4.27 3.94 7.71
CA ILE A 57 4.72 4.54 6.43
C ILE A 57 4.19 5.97 6.30
N ALA A 58 2.92 6.23 6.65
CA ALA A 58 2.33 7.57 6.62
C ALA A 58 3.00 8.53 7.60
N GLY A 59 3.29 8.06 8.84
CA GLY A 59 4.04 8.82 9.83
C GLY A 59 5.43 9.18 9.34
N PHE A 60 6.15 8.22 8.81
CA PHE A 60 7.48 8.47 8.23
C PHE A 60 7.43 9.42 7.02
N MET A 61 6.44 9.28 6.14
CA MET A 61 6.22 10.23 5.04
C MET A 61 6.02 11.65 5.60
N SER A 62 5.22 11.80 6.67
CA SER A 62 4.99 13.08 7.32
C SER A 62 6.29 13.71 7.81
N LEU A 63 7.13 12.92 8.48
CA LEU A 63 8.45 13.39 8.96
C LEU A 63 9.36 13.83 7.82
N ARG A 64 9.38 13.07 6.73
CA ARG A 64 10.27 13.35 5.58
C ARG A 64 9.81 14.54 4.76
N LEU A 65 8.52 14.78 4.70
CA LEU A 65 7.92 15.93 4.00
C LEU A 65 7.88 17.17 4.89
N GLU A 66 8.03 17.01 6.21
CA GLU A 66 7.73 18.06 7.21
C GLU A 66 6.28 18.58 7.06
N LEU A 67 5.36 17.68 6.65
CA LEU A 67 3.94 17.94 6.40
C LEU A 67 3.12 16.75 6.90
N LYS A 68 1.91 17.01 7.40
CA LYS A 68 1.00 15.96 7.85
C LYS A 68 0.45 15.17 6.67
N VAL A 69 0.71 13.88 6.62
CA VAL A 69 0.04 12.90 5.76
C VAL A 69 -1.14 12.31 6.52
N THR A 70 -2.33 12.32 5.91
CA THR A 70 -3.53 11.76 6.54
C THR A 70 -3.59 10.26 6.33
N ASP A 71 -3.57 9.50 7.43
CA ASP A 71 -3.60 8.04 7.43
C ASP A 71 -5.00 7.54 7.77
N HIS A 72 -5.57 6.72 6.90
CA HIS A 72 -6.84 6.02 7.08
C HIS A 72 -6.67 4.50 7.02
N ALA A 73 -5.44 4.01 6.88
CA ALA A 73 -5.16 2.59 6.79
C ALA A 73 -5.54 1.85 8.09
N ILE A 74 -6.09 0.66 7.94
CA ILE A 74 -6.55 -0.18 9.05
C ILE A 74 -5.89 -1.55 8.93
N PRO A 75 -5.06 -1.96 9.92
CA PRO A 75 -4.48 -3.30 9.91
C PRO A 75 -5.52 -4.40 9.74
N GLY A 76 -5.26 -5.37 8.88
CA GLY A 76 -6.19 -6.47 8.61
C GLY A 76 -7.35 -6.11 7.67
N ALA A 77 -7.42 -4.88 7.16
CA ALA A 77 -8.47 -4.50 6.23
C ALA A 77 -8.39 -5.30 4.93
N THR A 78 -9.56 -5.64 4.37
CA THR A 78 -9.73 -6.33 3.09
C THR A 78 -10.27 -5.37 2.04
N VAL A 79 -10.06 -5.70 0.78
CA VAL A 79 -10.70 -4.98 -0.35
C VAL A 79 -12.16 -5.42 -0.48
N ILE A 80 -12.41 -6.71 -0.28
CA ILE A 80 -13.75 -7.30 -0.37
C ILE A 80 -14.48 -7.10 0.97
N GLY A 81 -15.68 -6.55 0.90
CA GLY A 81 -16.52 -6.33 2.08
C GLY A 81 -16.90 -4.86 2.28
N GLY A 82 -17.97 -4.63 3.07
CA GLY A 82 -18.58 -3.29 3.18
C GLY A 82 -17.77 -2.28 3.99
N ASP A 83 -16.95 -2.74 4.93
CA ASP A 83 -16.13 -1.90 5.83
C ASP A 83 -14.63 -2.00 5.50
N GLY A 84 -14.31 -2.48 4.30
CA GLY A 84 -12.94 -2.68 3.84
C GLY A 84 -12.25 -1.42 3.32
N ILE A 85 -11.12 -1.62 2.64
CA ILE A 85 -10.25 -0.55 2.11
C ILE A 85 -11.03 0.48 1.27
N PRO A 86 -12.00 0.10 0.40
CA PRO A 86 -12.78 1.10 -0.33
C PRO A 86 -13.55 2.08 0.57
N SER A 87 -13.93 1.69 1.79
CA SER A 87 -14.64 2.54 2.75
C SER A 87 -13.73 3.54 3.47
N GLN A 88 -12.42 3.33 3.46
CA GLN A 88 -11.44 4.24 4.05
C GLN A 88 -11.26 5.51 3.22
N TYR A 89 -11.63 5.46 1.91
CA TYR A 89 -11.44 6.59 1.03
C TYR A 89 -12.36 7.75 1.40
N VAL A 90 -11.76 8.88 1.69
CA VAL A 90 -12.46 10.15 1.95
C VAL A 90 -12.37 11.01 0.70
N SER A 91 -13.52 11.34 0.08
CA SER A 91 -13.58 12.27 -1.04
C SER A 91 -13.13 13.68 -0.60
N GLY A 92 -12.27 14.31 -1.40
CA GLY A 92 -11.72 15.63 -1.10
C GLY A 92 -10.78 16.10 -2.19
N ASP A 93 -10.21 17.27 -2.03
CA ASP A 93 -9.24 17.86 -2.95
C ASP A 93 -7.82 17.33 -2.63
N TRP A 94 -7.65 16.00 -2.72
CA TRP A 94 -6.38 15.35 -2.47
C TRP A 94 -5.45 15.48 -3.68
N GLY A 95 -4.23 15.98 -3.45
CA GLY A 95 -3.19 15.96 -4.47
C GLY A 95 -2.68 14.55 -4.78
N TRP A 96 -2.66 13.70 -3.75
CA TRP A 96 -2.23 12.30 -3.85
C TRP A 96 -3.06 11.37 -2.96
N THR A 97 -3.35 10.19 -3.48
CA THR A 97 -3.88 9.05 -2.72
C THR A 97 -2.90 7.89 -2.85
N VAL A 98 -2.40 7.39 -1.73
CA VAL A 98 -1.51 6.22 -1.68
C VAL A 98 -2.33 5.05 -1.19
N ILE A 99 -2.32 3.94 -1.94
CA ILE A 99 -3.23 2.80 -1.74
C ILE A 99 -2.43 1.52 -1.74
N ASP A 100 -2.74 0.62 -0.80
CA ASP A 100 -2.44 -0.82 -0.91
C ASP A 100 -3.71 -1.63 -0.65
N GLY A 101 -3.67 -2.94 -0.81
CA GLY A 101 -4.77 -3.82 -0.44
C GLY A 101 -4.85 -5.11 -1.24
N GLY A 102 -5.62 -6.05 -0.70
CA GLY A 102 -5.88 -7.36 -1.29
C GLY A 102 -5.07 -8.50 -0.70
N GLY A 103 -3.99 -8.23 0.04
CA GLY A 103 -3.20 -9.27 0.70
C GLY A 103 -4.00 -10.06 1.73
N ASN A 104 -4.79 -9.38 2.56
CA ASN A 104 -5.67 -10.03 3.53
C ASN A 104 -6.79 -10.83 2.86
N ASP A 105 -7.29 -10.38 1.71
CA ASP A 105 -8.25 -11.14 0.91
C ASP A 105 -7.62 -12.42 0.37
N VAL A 106 -6.41 -12.33 -0.20
CA VAL A 106 -5.64 -13.48 -0.68
C VAL A 106 -5.42 -14.48 0.44
N MET A 107 -5.02 -14.02 1.64
CA MET A 107 -4.88 -14.92 2.81
C MET A 107 -6.20 -15.58 3.19
N ALA A 108 -7.29 -14.84 3.18
CA ALA A 108 -8.59 -15.36 3.62
C ALA A 108 -9.18 -16.41 2.66
N TYR A 109 -9.01 -16.21 1.35
CA TYR A 109 -9.70 -17.01 0.34
C TYR A 109 -8.80 -17.97 -0.44
N CYS A 110 -7.48 -17.75 -0.45
CA CYS A 110 -6.55 -18.56 -1.26
C CYS A 110 -5.69 -19.53 -0.43
N SER A 111 -5.69 -19.43 0.90
CA SER A 111 -4.84 -20.29 1.75
C SER A 111 -5.36 -21.72 1.92
N GLU A 112 -6.63 -21.99 1.67
CA GLU A 112 -7.29 -23.28 1.93
C GLU A 112 -7.43 -24.19 0.70
N GLY A 113 -6.88 -23.80 -0.47
CA GLY A 113 -6.72 -24.70 -1.61
C GLY A 113 -7.95 -24.92 -2.50
N ASP A 114 -8.93 -24.02 -2.47
CA ASP A 114 -9.97 -23.94 -3.51
C ASP A 114 -9.55 -22.92 -4.57
N ASP A 115 -8.93 -23.42 -5.64
CA ASP A 115 -8.40 -22.56 -6.71
C ASP A 115 -9.51 -21.77 -7.41
N ASP A 116 -10.73 -22.35 -7.55
CA ASP A 116 -11.84 -21.68 -8.24
C ASP A 116 -12.38 -20.49 -7.40
N GLU A 117 -12.50 -20.64 -6.06
CA GLU A 117 -12.89 -19.54 -5.17
C GLU A 117 -11.81 -18.47 -5.10
N CYS A 118 -10.55 -18.87 -5.02
CA CYS A 118 -9.43 -17.93 -5.01
C CYS A 118 -9.40 -17.07 -6.26
N ASP A 119 -9.53 -17.68 -7.45
CA ASP A 119 -9.54 -16.97 -8.73
C ASP A 119 -10.73 -15.98 -8.81
N GLU A 120 -11.93 -16.39 -8.34
CA GLU A 120 -13.11 -15.51 -8.29
C GLU A 120 -12.85 -14.29 -7.39
N LYS A 121 -12.20 -14.50 -6.23
CA LYS A 121 -11.90 -13.43 -5.29
C LYS A 121 -10.79 -12.50 -5.78
N LEU A 122 -9.75 -13.02 -6.42
CA LEU A 122 -8.76 -12.20 -7.10
C LEU A 122 -9.41 -11.33 -8.19
N ASP A 123 -10.36 -11.89 -8.94
CA ASP A 123 -11.08 -11.14 -9.97
C ASP A 123 -12.05 -10.10 -9.38
N GLU A 124 -12.64 -10.35 -8.20
CA GLU A 124 -13.44 -9.35 -7.47
C GLU A 124 -12.60 -8.15 -7.04
N ILE A 125 -11.34 -8.39 -6.62
CA ILE A 125 -10.39 -7.33 -6.31
C ILE A 125 -10.01 -6.58 -7.59
N MET A 126 -9.48 -7.30 -8.58
CA MET A 126 -9.03 -6.74 -9.86
C MET A 126 -8.86 -7.82 -10.92
N THR A 127 -9.58 -7.72 -12.03
CA THR A 127 -9.44 -8.59 -13.19
C THR A 127 -8.27 -8.17 -14.10
N ASN A 128 -7.83 -9.05 -15.01
CA ASN A 128 -6.82 -8.75 -16.04
C ASN A 128 -7.29 -7.66 -17.04
N ASP A 129 -8.59 -7.42 -17.17
CA ASP A 129 -9.16 -6.35 -18.01
C ASP A 129 -9.47 -5.07 -17.22
N ASN A 130 -8.82 -4.90 -16.07
CA ASN A 130 -8.84 -3.69 -15.25
C ASN A 130 -10.21 -3.34 -14.65
N LYS A 131 -10.97 -4.34 -14.23
CA LYS A 131 -12.25 -4.19 -13.52
C LYS A 131 -12.14 -4.76 -12.12
N GLY A 132 -13.01 -4.35 -11.21
CA GLY A 132 -13.08 -4.81 -9.83
C GLY A 132 -13.04 -3.67 -8.84
N LEU A 133 -13.01 -4.02 -7.56
CA LEU A 133 -13.12 -3.05 -6.47
C LEU A 133 -11.94 -2.07 -6.40
N MET A 134 -10.71 -2.54 -6.66
CA MET A 134 -9.54 -1.66 -6.65
C MET A 134 -9.50 -0.69 -7.84
N PRO A 135 -9.74 -1.11 -9.09
CA PRO A 135 -9.91 -0.18 -10.20
C PRO A 135 -10.99 0.87 -9.97
N ASP A 136 -12.13 0.48 -9.39
CA ASP A 136 -13.23 1.41 -9.09
C ASP A 136 -12.80 2.46 -8.06
N LEU A 137 -12.10 2.04 -6.99
CA LEU A 137 -11.56 2.93 -5.98
C LEU A 137 -10.50 3.90 -6.54
N ILE A 138 -9.58 3.38 -7.35
CA ILE A 138 -8.54 4.19 -7.99
C ILE A 138 -9.14 5.21 -8.94
N ASN A 139 -10.11 4.79 -9.76
CA ASN A 139 -10.82 5.70 -10.67
C ASN A 139 -11.58 6.78 -9.91
N LYS A 140 -12.22 6.43 -8.80
CA LYS A 140 -12.89 7.41 -7.93
C LYS A 140 -11.90 8.46 -7.40
N ALA A 141 -10.72 8.05 -6.95
CA ALA A 141 -9.70 8.99 -6.50
C ALA A 141 -9.22 9.91 -7.63
N LYS A 142 -9.04 9.37 -8.84
CA LYS A 142 -8.70 10.15 -10.04
C LYS A 142 -9.79 11.13 -10.43
N ASP A 143 -11.06 10.71 -10.39
CA ASP A 143 -12.21 11.56 -10.71
C ASP A 143 -12.34 12.73 -9.72
N ASP A 144 -11.93 12.53 -8.48
CA ASP A 144 -11.82 13.59 -7.46
C ASP A 144 -10.56 14.48 -7.65
N GLY A 145 -9.72 14.20 -8.66
CA GLY A 145 -8.53 15.00 -9.03
C GLY A 145 -7.23 14.54 -8.40
N SER A 146 -7.23 13.43 -7.67
CA SER A 146 -6.04 12.87 -7.02
C SER A 146 -5.16 12.11 -8.01
N LYS A 147 -3.84 12.20 -7.86
CA LYS A 147 -2.91 11.23 -8.42
C LYS A 147 -2.84 10.02 -7.49
N VAL A 148 -2.68 8.82 -8.05
CA VAL A 148 -2.70 7.61 -7.26
C VAL A 148 -1.35 6.90 -7.30
N ILE A 149 -0.89 6.46 -6.14
CA ILE A 149 0.23 5.53 -6.00
C ILE A 149 -0.33 4.23 -5.44
N ILE A 150 -0.15 3.14 -6.18
CA ILE A 150 -0.43 1.79 -5.71
C ILE A 150 0.86 1.22 -5.15
N LEU A 151 0.85 0.83 -3.88
CA LEU A 151 1.95 0.13 -3.25
C LEU A 151 1.70 -1.37 -3.36
N GLY A 152 2.57 -2.07 -4.08
CA GLY A 152 2.53 -3.53 -4.17
C GLY A 152 3.18 -4.17 -2.96
N TYR A 153 2.87 -5.44 -2.75
CA TYR A 153 3.39 -6.21 -1.63
C TYR A 153 4.88 -6.53 -1.81
N TYR A 154 5.54 -6.72 -0.69
CA TYR A 154 6.94 -7.17 -0.61
C TYR A 154 7.08 -8.67 -0.93
N GLY A 155 8.32 -9.14 -1.09
CA GLY A 155 8.60 -10.57 -1.28
C GLY A 155 8.25 -11.36 -0.01
N ILE A 156 7.50 -12.44 -0.16
CA ILE A 156 7.09 -13.29 0.96
C ILE A 156 8.24 -14.24 1.31
N PRO A 157 8.72 -14.27 2.57
CA PRO A 157 9.80 -15.16 3.00
C PRO A 157 9.34 -16.64 3.03
N GLU A 158 10.28 -17.54 2.73
CA GLU A 158 10.08 -18.99 2.93
C GLU A 158 9.81 -19.28 4.43
N GLY A 159 8.83 -20.12 4.71
CA GLY A 159 8.43 -20.46 6.09
C GLY A 159 7.53 -19.45 6.79
N SER A 160 7.14 -18.35 6.14
CA SER A 160 6.14 -17.43 6.67
C SER A 160 4.72 -17.99 6.54
N GLU A 161 3.78 -17.44 7.29
CA GLU A 161 2.35 -17.80 7.18
C GLU A 161 1.76 -17.49 5.79
N PHE A 162 2.38 -16.57 5.03
CA PHE A 162 1.97 -16.19 3.68
C PHE A 162 2.59 -17.06 2.58
N GLU A 163 3.47 -18.03 2.90
CA GLU A 163 4.14 -18.87 1.90
C GLU A 163 3.17 -19.57 0.95
N GLY A 164 2.03 -20.01 1.47
CA GLY A 164 0.99 -20.69 0.69
C GLY A 164 0.31 -19.84 -0.39
N VAL A 165 0.47 -18.52 -0.35
CA VAL A 165 -0.23 -17.56 -1.23
C VAL A 165 0.70 -16.66 -2.05
N VAL A 166 1.98 -17.01 -2.12
CA VAL A 166 3.01 -16.22 -2.86
C VAL A 166 2.58 -15.94 -4.30
N LEU A 167 2.10 -16.97 -5.00
CA LEU A 167 1.69 -16.85 -6.40
C LEU A 167 0.54 -15.86 -6.57
N GLN A 168 -0.44 -15.91 -5.69
CA GLN A 168 -1.62 -15.05 -5.74
C GLN A 168 -1.28 -13.57 -5.46
N VAL A 169 -0.37 -13.34 -4.51
CA VAL A 169 0.16 -12.00 -4.24
C VAL A 169 0.96 -11.47 -5.43
N GLU A 170 1.74 -12.33 -6.11
CA GLU A 170 2.46 -11.94 -7.33
C GLU A 170 1.48 -11.60 -8.47
N ILE A 171 0.43 -12.39 -8.67
CA ILE A 171 -0.62 -12.11 -9.65
C ILE A 171 -1.26 -10.73 -9.37
N LEU A 172 -1.58 -10.45 -8.11
CA LEU A 172 -2.15 -9.17 -7.73
C LEU A 172 -1.20 -7.99 -7.99
N ASN A 173 0.08 -8.14 -7.64
CA ASN A 173 1.11 -7.14 -7.94
C ASN A 173 1.26 -6.88 -9.44
N ASP A 174 1.25 -7.93 -10.27
CA ASP A 174 1.33 -7.81 -11.72
C ASP A 174 0.11 -7.07 -12.29
N ARG A 175 -1.10 -7.38 -11.82
CA ARG A 175 -2.34 -6.69 -12.21
C ARG A 175 -2.28 -5.20 -11.86
N TYR A 176 -1.81 -4.85 -10.66
CA TYR A 176 -1.64 -3.45 -10.24
C TYR A 176 -0.63 -2.71 -11.10
N LYS A 177 0.48 -3.35 -11.43
CA LYS A 177 1.50 -2.80 -12.31
C LYS A 177 0.96 -2.53 -13.71
N GLU A 178 0.28 -3.52 -14.31
CA GLU A 178 -0.33 -3.38 -15.63
C GLU A 178 -1.39 -2.28 -15.65
N PHE A 179 -2.20 -2.19 -14.60
CA PHE A 179 -3.18 -1.11 -14.46
C PHE A 179 -2.50 0.27 -14.41
N ALA A 180 -1.45 0.41 -13.63
CA ALA A 180 -0.72 1.68 -13.53
C ALA A 180 -0.04 2.06 -14.85
N GLU A 181 0.52 1.08 -15.59
CA GLU A 181 1.10 1.30 -16.90
C GLU A 181 0.08 1.75 -17.97
N ALA A 182 -1.18 1.30 -17.83
CA ALA A 182 -2.28 1.62 -18.73
C ALA A 182 -3.00 2.94 -18.39
N ASN A 183 -2.75 3.54 -17.22
CA ASN A 183 -3.50 4.69 -16.72
C ASN A 183 -2.58 5.87 -16.40
N ASP A 184 -2.86 7.02 -17.01
CA ASP A 184 -2.18 8.27 -16.67
C ASP A 184 -2.49 8.66 -15.20
N GLU A 185 -1.47 9.23 -14.53
CA GLU A 185 -1.54 9.66 -13.12
C GLU A 185 -1.75 8.54 -12.09
N VAL A 186 -1.59 7.28 -12.50
CA VAL A 186 -1.47 6.13 -11.62
C VAL A 186 -0.03 5.61 -11.67
N TYR A 187 0.53 5.32 -10.51
CA TYR A 187 1.92 4.87 -10.37
C TYR A 187 1.93 3.60 -9.53
N PHE A 188 2.76 2.64 -9.88
CA PHE A 188 2.98 1.42 -9.12
C PHE A 188 4.37 1.42 -8.51
N ILE A 189 4.46 1.07 -7.23
CA ILE A 189 5.71 0.87 -6.51
C ILE A 189 5.72 -0.55 -5.98
N SER A 190 6.68 -1.37 -6.43
CA SER A 190 6.87 -2.73 -5.95
C SER A 190 7.71 -2.70 -4.67
N LEU A 191 7.14 -3.10 -3.55
CA LEU A 191 7.94 -3.30 -2.34
C LEU A 191 8.90 -4.49 -2.47
N LYS A 192 8.57 -5.49 -3.31
CA LYS A 192 9.46 -6.62 -3.61
C LYS A 192 10.79 -6.15 -4.23
N ASP A 193 10.78 -5.07 -5.02
CA ASP A 193 11.97 -4.55 -5.68
C ASP A 193 12.85 -3.70 -4.74
N VAL A 194 12.31 -3.29 -3.59
CA VAL A 194 13.01 -2.40 -2.63
C VAL A 194 13.25 -3.03 -1.28
N MET A 195 12.56 -4.13 -0.99
CA MET A 195 12.68 -4.89 0.25
C MET A 195 12.83 -6.36 -0.10
N SER A 196 14.05 -6.88 -0.06
CA SER A 196 14.27 -8.31 -0.20
C SER A 196 14.53 -8.95 1.17
N PRO A 197 14.13 -10.23 1.37
CA PRO A 197 14.45 -10.98 2.58
C PRO A 197 15.95 -11.06 2.87
N GLU A 198 16.78 -10.98 1.83
CA GLU A 198 18.24 -11.03 1.92
C GLU A 198 18.84 -9.72 2.44
N GLU A 199 18.23 -8.57 2.10
CA GLU A 199 18.70 -7.24 2.47
C GLU A 199 18.09 -6.73 3.77
N THR A 200 16.89 -7.22 4.14
CA THR A 200 16.14 -6.79 5.32
C THR A 200 15.61 -7.98 6.13
N PRO A 201 16.48 -8.95 6.56
CA PRO A 201 16.03 -10.18 7.21
C PRO A 201 15.27 -9.93 8.52
N ASP A 202 15.63 -8.89 9.27
CA ASP A 202 15.01 -8.61 10.57
C ASP A 202 13.59 -8.02 10.43
N TYR A 203 13.29 -7.36 9.33
CA TYR A 203 11.96 -6.79 9.08
C TYR A 203 10.90 -7.89 8.88
N TYR A 204 11.28 -8.98 8.21
CA TYR A 204 10.39 -10.12 7.98
C TYR A 204 10.13 -10.97 9.23
N MET A 205 10.91 -10.77 10.29
CA MET A 205 10.72 -11.46 11.57
C MET A 205 9.71 -10.74 12.48
N MET A 206 9.24 -9.55 12.08
CA MET A 206 8.34 -8.70 12.87
C MET A 206 6.89 -8.66 12.33
N ILE A 207 6.60 -9.41 11.26
CA ILE A 207 5.26 -9.47 10.63
C ILE A 207 4.57 -10.77 11.01
#